data_6bb9202b016f7e69354c9ae67200e006
#
_entry.id   6bb9202b016f7e69354c9ae67200e006
#
_cell.length_a   1.000
_cell.length_b   1.000
_cell.length_c   1.000
_cell.angle_alpha   90.00
_cell.angle_beta   90.00
_cell.angle_gamma   90.00
#
_symmetry.space_group_name_H-M   'P 1'
#
loop_
_entity.id
_entity.type
_entity.pdbx_description
1 polymer ?
#
loop_
_entity_poly.entity_id
_entity_poly.type
_entity_poly.pdbx_seq_one_letter_code
_entity_poly.pdbx_strand_id
1 'polypeptide(L)'
;MARGLIMRDELEPLPRFAKLLERGEVSFHFAVRAGEALLGRDLLAVLRAVESSGTLRRASEVLGAGYSAAWRVLSDSELALGVKLVRRTAGGYGGGGAFLTPHGALVLGRLEYILRRINSLRKVLATPDLRIYGSDCPGVRLVVDDLWERGLGSVYSAVGSWNGLELLSEGLCEVSGLHIPNPDGEGYNTFILRDERFKGRLVLVRGYVRRVGFVVRKGNPKSIRSFRDLARPGIVLANRNRGSGTRSFVDDQLKRLAAQEGIPVKRLLSSVRGYRSEHPSHTAVAHAVASGRADVGVALEWAAKLFDLDFVPLREEHYDFAVLRSALTSRGVREFLEALGSSNVRKGLESLGFTVPSDIGSVLHGKQA
;
A
#
# COMPACT_ATOMS: atom_id res chain seq x y z
N MET A 1 7.15 -23.14 22.97
CA MET A 1 5.95 -22.52 23.58
C MET A 1 5.65 -21.25 22.80
N ALA A 2 4.71 -21.33 21.87
CA ALA A 2 4.21 -20.17 21.14
C ALA A 2 3.40 -19.30 22.12
N ARG A 3 3.88 -18.11 22.44
CA ARG A 3 3.07 -17.11 23.12
C ARG A 3 1.97 -16.69 22.14
N GLY A 4 0.73 -17.06 22.45
CA GLY A 4 -0.44 -16.63 21.71
C GLY A 4 -0.44 -15.10 21.63
N LEU A 5 -0.44 -14.58 20.40
CA LEU A 5 -0.73 -13.18 20.14
C LEU A 5 -2.18 -12.94 20.58
N ILE A 6 -2.34 -12.31 21.73
CA ILE A 6 -3.65 -11.76 22.13
C ILE A 6 -3.89 -10.61 21.15
N MET A 7 -4.74 -10.82 20.17
CA MET A 7 -5.27 -9.73 19.34
C MET A 7 -6.02 -8.80 20.29
N ARG A 8 -5.48 -7.62 20.56
CA ARG A 8 -6.20 -6.56 21.24
C ARG A 8 -7.28 -6.07 20.27
N ASP A 9 -8.52 -6.05 20.72
CA ASP A 9 -9.67 -5.57 19.94
C ASP A 9 -9.61 -4.06 19.60
N GLU A 10 -8.66 -3.33 20.17
CA GLU A 10 -8.38 -1.93 19.83
C GLU A 10 -7.17 -1.87 18.87
N LEU A 11 -7.47 -1.63 17.59
CA LEU A 11 -6.44 -1.32 16.60
C LEU A 11 -5.71 -0.03 17.00
N GLU A 12 -4.38 -0.03 16.96
CA GLU A 12 -3.58 1.18 17.12
C GLU A 12 -4.08 2.26 16.14
N PRO A 13 -4.21 3.54 16.57
CA PRO A 13 -4.56 4.63 15.66
C PRO A 13 -3.65 4.65 14.43
N LEU A 14 -4.24 4.81 13.26
CA LEU A 14 -3.54 4.69 11.98
C LEU A 14 -2.28 5.55 11.88
N PRO A 15 -2.27 6.84 12.32
CA PRO A 15 -1.06 7.67 12.29
C PRO A 15 0.07 7.11 13.17
N ARG A 16 -0.27 6.55 14.34
CA ARG A 16 0.72 5.95 15.24
C ARG A 16 1.34 4.69 14.64
N PHE A 17 0.53 3.84 14.01
CA PHE A 17 1.00 2.65 13.31
C PHE A 17 1.86 3.02 12.10
N ALA A 18 1.45 4.02 11.31
CA ALA A 18 2.25 4.51 10.18
C ALA A 18 3.62 5.04 10.63
N LYS A 19 3.70 5.82 11.73
CA LYS A 19 4.97 6.26 12.33
C LYS A 19 5.85 5.09 12.78
N LEU A 20 5.24 4.01 13.27
CA LEU A 20 5.98 2.80 13.64
C LEU A 20 6.62 2.14 12.41
N LEU A 21 5.89 2.03 11.31
CA LEU A 21 6.40 1.47 10.05
C LEU A 21 7.53 2.32 9.45
N GLU A 22 7.42 3.65 9.49
CA GLU A 22 8.46 4.58 9.01
C GLU A 22 9.79 4.45 9.81
N ARG A 23 9.71 4.04 11.07
CA ARG A 23 10.87 3.77 11.93
C ARG A 23 11.43 2.36 11.79
N GLY A 24 10.78 1.53 10.98
CA GLY A 24 11.18 0.15 10.77
C GLY A 24 12.57 0.04 10.16
N GLU A 25 13.38 -0.90 10.66
CA GLU A 25 14.67 -1.20 10.08
C GLU A 25 14.55 -2.23 8.95
N VAL A 26 15.06 -1.87 7.76
CA VAL A 26 15.20 -2.82 6.66
C VAL A 26 16.43 -3.69 6.92
N SER A 27 16.23 -5.00 7.06
CA SER A 27 17.31 -5.97 7.19
C SER A 27 17.33 -6.91 6.00
N PHE A 28 18.56 -7.28 5.55
CA PHE A 28 18.76 -8.23 4.47
C PHE A 28 19.45 -9.48 4.99
N HIS A 29 18.93 -10.64 4.62
CA HIS A 29 19.60 -11.92 4.73
C HIS A 29 20.07 -12.31 3.34
N PHE A 30 21.37 -12.60 3.20
CA PHE A 30 21.93 -13.02 1.92
C PHE A 30 22.74 -14.31 2.06
N ALA A 31 22.77 -15.07 0.99
CA ALA A 31 23.66 -16.16 0.82
C ALA A 31 24.12 -16.23 -0.64
N VAL A 32 25.35 -16.68 -0.86
CA VAL A 32 25.94 -16.89 -2.18
C VAL A 32 26.03 -18.39 -2.41
N ARG A 33 25.40 -18.88 -3.48
CA ARG A 33 25.58 -20.28 -3.89
C ARG A 33 26.84 -20.39 -4.76
N ALA A 34 27.75 -21.27 -4.36
CA ALA A 34 28.95 -21.59 -5.11
C ALA A 34 29.04 -23.14 -5.20
N GLY A 35 28.59 -23.71 -6.32
CA GLY A 35 28.34 -25.14 -6.43
C GLY A 35 27.28 -25.58 -5.42
N GLU A 36 27.56 -26.56 -4.61
CA GLU A 36 26.69 -27.04 -3.53
C GLU A 36 26.80 -26.19 -2.23
N ALA A 37 27.80 -25.31 -2.14
CA ALA A 37 28.03 -24.51 -0.96
C ALA A 37 27.05 -23.30 -0.90
N LEU A 38 26.49 -23.04 0.29
CA LEU A 38 25.69 -21.85 0.60
C LEU A 38 26.47 -20.98 1.59
N LEU A 39 27.06 -19.88 1.10
CA LEU A 39 27.96 -18.99 1.84
C LEU A 39 27.18 -17.77 2.33
N GLY A 40 26.94 -17.70 3.62
CA GLY A 40 26.11 -16.67 4.23
C GLY A 40 26.83 -15.77 5.22
N ARG A 41 26.01 -15.00 6.00
CA ARG A 41 26.51 -14.07 7.02
C ARG A 41 27.35 -14.74 8.11
N ASP A 42 27.02 -15.97 8.49
CA ASP A 42 27.73 -16.68 9.54
C ASP A 42 29.14 -17.02 9.12
N LEU A 43 29.35 -17.51 7.88
CA LEU A 43 30.67 -17.70 7.33
C LEU A 43 31.47 -16.39 7.24
N LEU A 44 30.81 -15.29 6.80
CA LEU A 44 31.44 -13.98 6.79
C LEU A 44 31.93 -13.57 8.18
N ALA A 45 31.12 -13.77 9.22
CA ALA A 45 31.49 -13.46 10.60
C ALA A 45 32.69 -14.32 11.07
N VAL A 46 32.67 -15.62 10.73
CA VAL A 46 33.79 -16.52 11.06
C VAL A 46 35.09 -16.09 10.38
N LEU A 47 35.07 -15.82 9.07
CA LEU A 47 36.28 -15.43 8.33
C LEU A 47 36.83 -14.07 8.81
N ARG A 48 35.94 -13.08 9.07
CA ARG A 48 36.36 -11.80 9.65
C ARG A 48 37.01 -11.94 11.01
N ALA A 49 36.43 -12.78 11.88
CA ALA A 49 36.99 -13.00 13.20
C ALA A 49 38.36 -13.65 13.14
N VAL A 50 38.57 -14.61 12.23
CA VAL A 50 39.85 -15.22 11.98
C VAL A 50 40.85 -14.19 11.46
N GLU A 51 40.47 -13.37 10.48
CA GLU A 51 41.35 -12.32 9.93
C GLU A 51 41.77 -11.31 10.97
N SER A 52 40.82 -10.81 11.78
CA SER A 52 41.09 -9.72 12.73
C SER A 52 41.74 -10.15 14.03
N SER A 53 41.47 -11.37 14.52
CA SER A 53 41.95 -11.82 15.84
C SER A 53 42.88 -13.03 15.79
N GLY A 54 43.05 -13.65 14.64
CA GLY A 54 43.83 -14.86 14.51
C GLY A 54 43.24 -16.08 15.21
N THR A 55 41.94 -16.05 15.61
CA THR A 55 41.31 -17.12 16.38
C THR A 55 39.87 -17.39 15.97
N LEU A 56 39.44 -18.66 16.03
CA LEU A 56 38.04 -19.06 15.89
C LEU A 56 37.20 -18.75 17.14
N ARG A 57 37.83 -18.53 18.30
CA ARG A 57 37.12 -18.20 19.54
C ARG A 57 36.36 -16.90 19.40
N ARG A 58 37.00 -15.90 18.80
CA ARG A 58 36.33 -14.60 18.55
C ARG A 58 35.12 -14.73 17.64
N ALA A 59 35.12 -15.66 16.69
CA ALA A 59 33.97 -15.93 15.84
C ALA A 59 32.79 -16.43 16.64
N SER A 60 32.97 -17.26 17.66
CA SER A 60 31.88 -17.76 18.50
C SER A 60 31.23 -16.65 19.34
N GLU A 61 32.00 -15.69 19.79
CA GLU A 61 31.49 -14.50 20.50
C GLU A 61 30.64 -13.63 19.59
N VAL A 62 31.10 -13.36 18.35
CA VAL A 62 30.37 -12.55 17.37
C VAL A 62 29.06 -13.22 16.90
N LEU A 63 29.07 -14.55 16.76
CA LEU A 63 27.89 -15.32 16.39
C LEU A 63 26.87 -15.46 17.54
N GLY A 64 27.25 -15.12 18.77
CA GLY A 64 26.41 -15.39 19.95
C GLY A 64 26.16 -16.90 20.15
N ALA A 65 27.05 -17.77 19.63
CA ALA A 65 26.90 -19.21 19.62
C ALA A 65 28.21 -19.86 20.11
N GLY A 66 28.13 -21.12 20.55
CA GLY A 66 29.30 -21.85 21.05
C GLY A 66 30.38 -22.07 19.98
N TYR A 67 31.62 -22.28 20.43
CA TYR A 67 32.78 -22.56 19.55
C TYR A 67 32.54 -23.65 18.49
N SER A 68 31.76 -24.68 18.86
CA SER A 68 31.36 -25.77 17.95
C SER A 68 30.50 -25.28 16.79
N ALA A 69 29.68 -24.23 16.97
CA ALA A 69 28.84 -23.67 15.92
C ALA A 69 29.70 -22.92 14.87
N ALA A 70 30.63 -22.07 15.31
CA ALA A 70 31.58 -21.41 14.40
C ALA A 70 32.42 -22.42 13.61
N TRP A 71 32.79 -23.49 14.28
CA TRP A 71 33.55 -24.59 13.67
C TRP A 71 32.73 -25.33 12.62
N ARG A 72 31.47 -25.62 12.89
CA ARG A 72 30.57 -26.27 11.95
C ARG A 72 30.36 -25.40 10.69
N VAL A 73 30.06 -24.13 10.85
CA VAL A 73 29.89 -23.19 9.72
C VAL A 73 31.13 -23.23 8.81
N LEU A 74 32.33 -23.18 9.39
CA LEU A 74 33.56 -23.24 8.61
C LEU A 74 33.74 -24.61 7.92
N SER A 75 33.57 -25.69 8.66
CA SER A 75 33.81 -27.06 8.14
C SER A 75 32.84 -27.43 7.03
N ASP A 76 31.55 -27.10 7.20
CA ASP A 76 30.50 -27.34 6.19
C ASP A 76 30.77 -26.55 4.92
N SER A 77 31.22 -25.28 5.06
CA SER A 77 31.59 -24.45 3.92
C SER A 77 32.84 -24.96 3.20
N GLU A 78 33.89 -25.39 3.94
CA GLU A 78 35.10 -25.97 3.38
C GLU A 78 34.81 -27.27 2.65
N LEU A 79 33.96 -28.14 3.24
CA LEU A 79 33.55 -29.40 2.63
C LEU A 79 32.79 -29.14 1.31
N ALA A 80 31.82 -28.25 1.33
CA ALA A 80 31.00 -27.94 0.15
C ALA A 80 31.79 -27.24 -0.97
N LEU A 81 32.85 -26.49 -0.63
CA LEU A 81 33.73 -25.83 -1.59
C LEU A 81 34.90 -26.74 -2.05
N GLY A 82 35.17 -27.82 -1.35
CA GLY A 82 36.30 -28.70 -1.61
C GLY A 82 37.66 -28.08 -1.34
N VAL A 83 37.74 -26.98 -0.59
CA VAL A 83 38.99 -26.26 -0.29
C VAL A 83 39.02 -25.79 1.16
N LYS A 84 40.26 -25.67 1.71
CA LYS A 84 40.42 -25.07 3.04
C LYS A 84 40.38 -23.55 2.97
N LEU A 85 39.53 -22.95 3.83
CA LEU A 85 39.43 -21.51 3.97
C LEU A 85 40.31 -20.97 5.11
N VAL A 86 40.56 -21.78 6.13
CA VAL A 86 41.38 -21.44 7.31
C VAL A 86 42.46 -22.48 7.53
N ARG A 87 43.71 -22.02 7.73
CA ARG A 87 44.83 -22.80 8.19
C ARG A 87 45.00 -22.61 9.69
N ARG A 88 45.33 -23.68 10.39
CA ARG A 88 45.63 -23.67 11.82
C ARG A 88 47.12 -23.96 12.05
N THR A 89 47.66 -23.30 13.06
CA THR A 89 48.94 -23.64 13.63
C THR A 89 48.74 -24.33 14.97
N ALA A 90 49.44 -25.42 15.21
CA ALA A 90 49.42 -26.12 16.49
C ALA A 90 49.86 -25.17 17.60
N GLY A 91 49.14 -25.14 18.74
CA GLY A 91 49.46 -24.27 19.86
C GLY A 91 50.64 -24.85 20.66
N GLY A 92 51.65 -23.99 20.88
CA GLY A 92 52.60 -24.11 21.99
C GLY A 92 52.10 -23.30 23.20
N TYR A 93 52.97 -22.97 24.17
CA TYR A 93 52.69 -22.23 25.43
C TYR A 93 51.95 -20.87 25.29
N GLY A 94 51.64 -20.44 24.06
CA GLY A 94 50.90 -19.19 23.73
C GLY A 94 49.54 -19.37 22.98
N GLY A 95 49.04 -20.61 22.82
CA GLY A 95 47.78 -20.91 22.10
C GLY A 95 47.98 -21.05 20.58
N GLY A 96 47.15 -21.90 19.91
CA GLY A 96 47.16 -22.08 18.47
C GLY A 96 46.52 -20.90 17.72
N GLY A 97 47.10 -20.53 16.56
CA GLY A 97 46.61 -19.51 15.65
C GLY A 97 45.69 -20.07 14.55
N ALA A 98 44.86 -19.21 13.99
CA ALA A 98 44.07 -19.49 12.78
C ALA A 98 44.28 -18.34 11.78
N PHE A 99 44.57 -18.67 10.53
CA PHE A 99 44.86 -17.71 9.46
C PHE A 99 44.07 -18.07 8.22
N LEU A 100 43.58 -17.06 7.47
CA LEU A 100 42.93 -17.30 6.19
C LEU A 100 43.92 -17.94 5.19
N THR A 101 43.42 -18.89 4.43
CA THR A 101 44.09 -19.31 3.20
C THR A 101 43.84 -18.28 2.09
N PRO A 102 44.56 -18.35 0.94
CA PRO A 102 44.20 -17.54 -0.22
C PRO A 102 42.75 -17.73 -0.66
N HIS A 103 42.18 -18.95 -0.59
CA HIS A 103 40.78 -19.23 -0.86
C HIS A 103 39.87 -18.55 0.18
N GLY A 104 40.21 -18.59 1.46
CA GLY A 104 39.48 -17.90 2.54
C GLY A 104 39.44 -16.39 2.35
N ALA A 105 40.56 -15.80 1.96
CA ALA A 105 40.65 -14.37 1.66
C ALA A 105 39.75 -13.95 0.46
N LEU A 106 39.73 -14.77 -0.62
CA LEU A 106 38.86 -14.54 -1.76
C LEU A 106 37.37 -14.62 -1.38
N VAL A 107 36.98 -15.63 -0.61
CA VAL A 107 35.59 -15.78 -0.12
C VAL A 107 35.21 -14.60 0.77
N LEU A 108 36.06 -14.22 1.73
CA LEU A 108 35.84 -13.06 2.60
C LEU A 108 35.64 -11.80 1.80
N GLY A 109 36.54 -11.46 0.89
CA GLY A 109 36.45 -10.27 0.06
C GLY A 109 35.17 -10.24 -0.78
N ARG A 110 34.75 -11.40 -1.32
CA ARG A 110 33.49 -11.50 -2.09
C ARG A 110 32.25 -11.26 -1.22
N LEU A 111 32.18 -11.88 -0.06
CA LEU A 111 31.05 -11.70 0.87
C LEU A 111 31.00 -10.26 1.42
N GLU A 112 32.15 -9.64 1.69
CA GLU A 112 32.22 -8.24 2.11
C GLU A 112 31.76 -7.27 1.03
N TYR A 113 32.19 -7.50 -0.21
CA TYR A 113 31.71 -6.69 -1.34
C TYR A 113 30.19 -6.72 -1.44
N ILE A 114 29.58 -7.93 -1.38
CA ILE A 114 28.13 -8.10 -1.44
C ILE A 114 27.45 -7.40 -0.28
N LEU A 115 27.96 -7.57 0.96
CA LEU A 115 27.39 -6.90 2.12
C LEU A 115 27.44 -5.37 2.00
N ARG A 116 28.55 -4.81 1.51
CA ARG A 116 28.66 -3.34 1.26
C ARG A 116 27.65 -2.87 0.22
N ARG A 117 27.47 -3.62 -0.87
CA ARG A 117 26.46 -3.31 -1.91
C ARG A 117 25.03 -3.35 -1.36
N ILE A 118 24.69 -4.38 -0.58
CA ILE A 118 23.39 -4.49 0.09
C ILE A 118 23.17 -3.31 1.05
N ASN A 119 24.17 -2.98 1.88
CA ASN A 119 24.07 -1.87 2.82
C ASN A 119 23.91 -0.50 2.11
N SER A 120 24.50 -0.32 0.92
CA SER A 120 24.30 0.89 0.13
C SER A 120 22.87 1.03 -0.39
N LEU A 121 22.22 -0.09 -0.71
CA LEU A 121 20.82 -0.14 -1.14
C LEU A 121 19.83 0.06 0.02
N ARG A 122 20.23 -0.26 1.25
CA ARG A 122 19.36 -0.19 2.44
C ARG A 122 18.69 1.17 2.60
N LYS A 123 19.43 2.27 2.42
CA LYS A 123 18.90 3.64 2.53
C LYS A 123 17.88 3.95 1.45
N VAL A 124 18.14 3.47 0.21
CA VAL A 124 17.26 3.69 -0.93
C VAL A 124 15.95 2.90 -0.77
N LEU A 125 16.02 1.68 -0.22
CA LEU A 125 14.86 0.81 -0.05
C LEU A 125 14.06 1.08 1.22
N ALA A 126 14.63 1.78 2.21
CA ALA A 126 13.98 2.05 3.48
C ALA A 126 12.93 3.17 3.40
N THR A 127 13.12 4.14 2.49
CA THR A 127 12.24 5.32 2.40
C THR A 127 11.76 5.48 0.96
N PRO A 128 10.46 5.39 0.70
CA PRO A 128 9.93 5.68 -0.64
C PRO A 128 10.13 7.17 -0.97
N ASP A 129 10.31 7.46 -2.27
CA ASP A 129 10.45 8.83 -2.77
C ASP A 129 9.12 9.60 -2.70
N LEU A 130 7.98 8.87 -2.72
CA LEU A 130 6.64 9.43 -2.63
C LEU A 130 5.68 8.46 -1.96
N ARG A 131 4.88 8.95 -1.02
CA ARG A 131 3.80 8.21 -0.36
C ARG A 131 2.46 8.81 -0.76
N ILE A 132 1.59 7.98 -1.33
CA ILE A 132 0.24 8.34 -1.76
C ILE A 132 -0.74 7.54 -0.91
N TYR A 133 -1.45 8.16 0.00
CA TYR A 133 -2.44 7.50 0.83
C TYR A 133 -3.82 8.12 0.58
N GLY A 134 -4.88 7.32 0.53
CA GLY A 134 -6.18 7.88 0.24
C GLY A 134 -7.24 6.85 -0.10
N SER A 135 -8.25 7.26 -0.81
CA SER A 135 -9.35 6.39 -1.20
C SER A 135 -8.94 5.40 -2.28
N ASP A 136 -9.48 4.19 -2.19
CA ASP A 136 -9.22 3.13 -3.18
C ASP A 136 -9.69 3.56 -4.58
N CYS A 137 -8.75 3.55 -5.52
CA CYS A 137 -9.04 3.84 -6.92
C CYS A 137 -8.00 3.21 -7.86
N PRO A 138 -8.42 2.47 -8.90
CA PRO A 138 -7.49 1.89 -9.87
C PRO A 138 -6.70 2.96 -10.65
N GLY A 139 -7.26 4.17 -10.84
CA GLY A 139 -6.56 5.27 -11.50
C GLY A 139 -5.30 5.73 -10.77
N VAL A 140 -5.26 5.64 -9.43
CA VAL A 140 -4.05 5.95 -8.66
C VAL A 140 -2.94 4.93 -8.93
N ARG A 141 -3.31 3.66 -9.13
CA ARG A 141 -2.32 2.60 -9.46
C ARG A 141 -1.63 2.86 -10.79
N LEU A 142 -2.35 3.35 -11.80
CA LEU A 142 -1.75 3.77 -13.08
C LEU A 142 -0.71 4.87 -12.90
N VAL A 143 -0.99 5.84 -12.02
CA VAL A 143 -0.03 6.91 -11.71
C VAL A 143 1.21 6.34 -11.01
N VAL A 144 1.02 5.43 -10.05
CA VAL A 144 2.11 4.75 -9.35
C VAL A 144 2.98 3.94 -10.31
N ASP A 145 2.37 3.20 -11.23
CA ASP A 145 3.09 2.41 -12.23
C ASP A 145 3.93 3.31 -13.15
N ASP A 146 3.36 4.44 -13.65
CA ASP A 146 4.09 5.44 -14.45
C ASP A 146 5.27 6.07 -13.65
N LEU A 147 5.10 6.32 -12.35
CA LEU A 147 6.18 6.80 -11.49
C LEU A 147 7.32 5.78 -11.34
N TRP A 148 7.00 4.50 -11.16
CA TRP A 148 7.98 3.43 -11.11
C TRP A 148 8.74 3.29 -12.45
N GLU A 149 8.06 3.41 -13.59
CA GLU A 149 8.69 3.41 -14.92
C GLU A 149 9.67 4.59 -15.08
N ARG A 150 9.40 5.73 -14.46
CA ARG A 150 10.30 6.90 -14.40
C ARG A 150 11.43 6.76 -13.36
N GLY A 151 11.51 5.63 -12.65
CA GLY A 151 12.53 5.38 -11.64
C GLY A 151 12.29 6.09 -10.30
N LEU A 152 11.02 6.45 -9.99
CA LEU A 152 10.62 7.02 -8.71
C LEU A 152 9.97 5.94 -7.83
N GLY A 153 10.61 5.60 -6.73
CA GLY A 153 10.07 4.64 -5.75
C GLY A 153 8.86 5.20 -5.01
N SER A 154 7.67 4.88 -5.49
CA SER A 154 6.41 5.36 -4.90
C SER A 154 5.61 4.24 -4.25
N VAL A 155 4.87 4.57 -3.18
CA VAL A 155 3.96 3.65 -2.50
C VAL A 155 2.55 4.21 -2.48
N TYR A 156 1.56 3.35 -2.72
CA TYR A 156 0.15 3.68 -2.58
C TYR A 156 -0.53 2.77 -1.57
N SER A 157 -1.29 3.38 -0.65
CA SER A 157 -2.13 2.65 0.31
C SER A 157 -3.56 3.19 0.33
N ALA A 158 -4.51 2.26 0.13
CA ALA A 158 -5.94 2.56 0.12
C ALA A 158 -6.49 2.58 1.56
N VAL A 159 -6.36 3.72 2.23
CA VAL A 159 -6.77 3.93 3.63
C VAL A 159 -8.09 4.69 3.78
N GLY A 160 -8.68 5.15 2.68
CA GLY A 160 -9.86 6.02 2.65
C GLY A 160 -9.51 7.51 2.67
N SER A 161 -10.45 8.36 2.19
CA SER A 161 -10.22 9.80 2.02
C SER A 161 -9.88 10.51 3.32
N TRP A 162 -10.63 10.27 4.40
CA TRP A 162 -10.43 10.96 5.67
C TRP A 162 -9.14 10.53 6.37
N ASN A 163 -8.87 9.23 6.41
CA ASN A 163 -7.62 8.72 6.97
C ASN A 163 -6.42 9.21 6.16
N GLY A 164 -6.55 9.29 4.81
CA GLY A 164 -5.52 9.86 3.95
C GLY A 164 -5.22 11.31 4.28
N LEU A 165 -6.26 12.14 4.51
CA LEU A 165 -6.10 13.52 4.93
C LEU A 165 -5.44 13.65 6.31
N GLU A 166 -5.78 12.80 7.25
CA GLU A 166 -5.16 12.77 8.58
C GLU A 166 -3.66 12.44 8.47
N LEU A 167 -3.31 11.38 7.74
CA LEU A 167 -1.92 11.02 7.50
C LEU A 167 -1.14 12.12 6.76
N LEU A 168 -1.78 12.78 5.79
CA LEU A 168 -1.20 13.93 5.08
C LEU A 168 -0.95 15.10 6.03
N SER A 169 -1.90 15.43 6.90
CA SER A 169 -1.76 16.53 7.87
C SER A 169 -0.64 16.32 8.88
N GLU A 170 -0.35 15.04 9.18
CA GLU A 170 0.75 14.61 10.05
C GLU A 170 2.10 14.47 9.32
N GLY A 171 2.15 14.73 8.00
CA GLY A 171 3.35 14.60 7.19
C GLY A 171 3.80 13.15 6.94
N LEU A 172 2.90 12.18 7.12
CA LEU A 172 3.17 10.76 6.91
C LEU A 172 2.98 10.31 5.46
N CYS A 173 2.45 11.17 4.61
CA CYS A 173 2.46 11.06 3.15
C CYS A 173 2.55 12.45 2.53
N GLU A 174 2.84 12.52 1.25
CA GLU A 174 2.94 13.76 0.48
C GLU A 174 1.67 14.05 -0.31
N VAL A 175 0.91 12.99 -0.66
CA VAL A 175 -0.30 13.08 -1.50
C VAL A 175 -1.41 12.24 -0.90
N SER A 176 -2.65 12.77 -0.92
CA SER A 176 -3.84 12.03 -0.52
C SER A 176 -4.93 12.10 -1.58
N GLY A 177 -5.37 10.92 -2.07
CA GLY A 177 -6.45 10.81 -3.05
C GLY A 177 -7.84 10.88 -2.40
N LEU A 178 -8.72 11.75 -2.90
CA LEU A 178 -9.96 12.15 -2.25
C LEU A 178 -11.16 12.11 -3.21
N HIS A 179 -12.35 11.80 -2.66
CA HIS A 179 -13.63 11.98 -3.35
C HIS A 179 -14.74 12.29 -2.34
N ILE A 180 -14.57 13.34 -1.56
CA ILE A 180 -15.50 13.73 -0.49
C ILE A 180 -16.49 14.76 -1.03
N PRO A 181 -17.81 14.48 -1.03
CA PRO A 181 -18.79 15.48 -1.40
C PRO A 181 -18.71 16.72 -0.50
N ASN A 182 -18.88 17.89 -1.08
CA ASN A 182 -18.97 19.12 -0.28
C ASN A 182 -20.23 19.09 0.60
N PRO A 183 -20.21 19.68 1.80
CA PRO A 183 -21.35 19.72 2.73
C PRO A 183 -22.57 20.44 2.17
N ASP A 184 -22.37 21.41 1.28
CA ASP A 184 -23.43 22.15 0.56
C ASP A 184 -24.11 21.30 -0.54
N GLY A 185 -23.57 20.13 -0.84
CA GLY A 185 -24.07 19.22 -1.87
C GLY A 185 -23.57 19.55 -3.28
N GLU A 186 -22.79 20.60 -3.46
CA GLU A 186 -22.23 21.03 -4.75
C GLU A 186 -20.74 20.72 -4.87
N GLY A 187 -20.39 19.79 -5.76
CA GLY A 187 -19.01 19.44 -6.05
C GLY A 187 -18.35 18.57 -4.96
N TYR A 188 -17.03 18.53 -5.02
CA TYR A 188 -16.20 17.63 -4.23
C TYR A 188 -14.96 18.34 -3.69
N ASN A 189 -14.50 17.92 -2.52
CA ASN A 189 -13.18 18.16 -1.92
C ASN A 189 -12.86 19.63 -1.58
N THR A 190 -13.49 20.63 -2.21
CA THR A 190 -13.07 22.05 -2.09
C THR A 190 -13.26 22.64 -0.71
N PHE A 191 -14.23 22.13 0.09
CA PHE A 191 -14.45 22.56 1.46
C PHE A 191 -13.24 22.33 2.37
N ILE A 192 -12.37 21.36 2.04
CA ILE A 192 -11.16 21.03 2.79
C ILE A 192 -10.20 22.22 2.85
N LEU A 193 -10.15 23.04 1.79
CA LEU A 193 -9.31 24.25 1.77
C LEU A 193 -9.75 25.33 2.77
N ARG A 194 -11.01 25.26 3.24
CA ARG A 194 -11.61 26.18 4.22
C ARG A 194 -11.64 25.58 5.63
N ASP A 195 -11.42 24.27 5.79
CA ASP A 195 -11.37 23.57 7.09
C ASP A 195 -10.14 24.05 7.87
N GLU A 196 -10.34 24.57 9.08
CA GLU A 196 -9.27 25.14 9.90
C GLU A 196 -8.11 24.16 10.19
N ARG A 197 -8.38 22.85 10.15
CA ARG A 197 -7.36 21.81 10.32
C ARG A 197 -6.34 21.80 9.17
N PHE A 198 -6.75 22.24 7.97
CA PHE A 198 -6.00 22.09 6.73
C PHE A 198 -5.69 23.41 6.02
N LYS A 199 -6.38 24.49 6.43
CA LYS A 199 -6.33 25.82 5.82
C LYS A 199 -4.88 26.32 5.68
N GLY A 200 -4.51 26.74 4.48
CA GLY A 200 -3.18 27.23 4.16
C GLY A 200 -2.08 26.19 4.10
N ARG A 201 -2.31 24.96 4.60
CA ARG A 201 -1.34 23.87 4.63
C ARG A 201 -1.43 22.96 3.42
N LEU A 202 -2.63 22.81 2.86
CA LEU A 202 -2.90 21.94 1.72
C LEU A 202 -3.20 22.74 0.45
N VAL A 203 -2.97 22.11 -0.67
CA VAL A 203 -3.52 22.45 -1.97
C VAL A 203 -4.31 21.27 -2.51
N LEU A 204 -5.32 21.54 -3.32
CA LEU A 204 -5.99 20.51 -4.10
C LEU A 204 -5.43 20.51 -5.53
N VAL A 205 -5.24 19.32 -6.06
CA VAL A 205 -4.82 19.08 -7.44
C VAL A 205 -5.96 18.38 -8.17
N ARG A 206 -6.30 18.89 -9.36
CA ARG A 206 -7.32 18.30 -10.21
C ARG A 206 -6.94 16.89 -10.61
N GLY A 207 -7.81 15.97 -10.32
CA GLY A 207 -7.70 14.59 -10.78
C GLY A 207 -8.64 14.30 -11.96
N TYR A 208 -9.49 13.31 -11.81
CA TYR A 208 -10.38 12.79 -12.86
C TYR A 208 -11.78 12.53 -12.31
N VAL A 209 -12.74 12.36 -13.24
CA VAL A 209 -14.14 12.07 -12.88
C VAL A 209 -14.42 10.59 -13.14
N ARG A 210 -15.14 9.96 -12.22
CA ARG A 210 -15.54 8.57 -12.32
C ARG A 210 -17.02 8.41 -12.04
N ARG A 211 -17.67 7.42 -12.66
CA ARG A 211 -19.09 7.14 -12.48
C ARG A 211 -19.32 6.08 -11.42
N VAL A 212 -20.26 6.36 -10.51
CA VAL A 212 -20.77 5.43 -9.49
C VAL A 212 -22.22 5.11 -9.82
N GLY A 213 -22.57 3.83 -9.71
CA GLY A 213 -23.91 3.36 -10.04
C GLY A 213 -24.22 1.99 -9.45
N PHE A 214 -25.43 1.54 -9.75
CA PHE A 214 -25.79 0.15 -9.47
C PHE A 214 -25.06 -0.78 -10.44
N VAL A 215 -24.45 -1.78 -9.87
CA VAL A 215 -23.85 -2.91 -10.57
C VAL A 215 -24.84 -4.07 -10.45
N VAL A 216 -25.31 -4.59 -11.58
CA VAL A 216 -26.32 -5.64 -11.65
C VAL A 216 -25.91 -6.72 -12.66
N ARG A 217 -26.47 -7.90 -12.56
CA ARG A 217 -26.21 -8.94 -13.56
C ARG A 217 -26.67 -8.51 -14.95
N LYS A 218 -26.06 -9.12 -15.98
CA LYS A 218 -26.35 -8.87 -17.39
C LYS A 218 -27.85 -8.93 -17.67
N GLY A 219 -28.37 -7.95 -18.41
CA GLY A 219 -29.78 -7.79 -18.71
C GLY A 219 -30.61 -7.22 -17.56
N ASN A 220 -30.02 -6.90 -16.42
CA ASN A 220 -30.70 -6.36 -15.23
C ASN A 220 -32.00 -7.14 -14.90
N PRO A 221 -31.96 -8.44 -14.63
CA PRO A 221 -33.13 -9.30 -14.56
C PRO A 221 -34.09 -8.93 -13.43
N LYS A 222 -33.64 -8.15 -12.46
CA LYS A 222 -34.46 -7.66 -11.36
C LYS A 222 -34.97 -6.22 -11.60
N SER A 223 -34.69 -5.62 -12.77
CA SER A 223 -35.10 -4.27 -13.15
C SER A 223 -34.80 -3.22 -12.09
N ILE A 224 -33.56 -3.23 -11.56
CA ILE A 224 -33.11 -2.30 -10.51
C ILE A 224 -32.65 -1.01 -11.16
N ARG A 225 -33.31 0.14 -10.80
CA ARG A 225 -33.06 1.45 -11.39
C ARG A 225 -32.95 2.57 -10.35
N SER A 226 -33.41 2.32 -9.12
CA SER A 226 -33.47 3.33 -8.06
C SER A 226 -33.20 2.73 -6.69
N PHE A 227 -32.92 3.58 -5.70
CA PHE A 227 -32.76 3.14 -4.30
C PHE A 227 -34.04 2.51 -3.71
N ARG A 228 -35.21 2.86 -4.23
CA ARG A 228 -36.50 2.25 -3.84
C ARG A 228 -36.50 0.75 -4.15
N ASP A 229 -35.88 0.34 -5.25
CA ASP A 229 -35.83 -1.06 -5.66
C ASP A 229 -35.07 -1.94 -4.68
N LEU A 230 -34.13 -1.37 -3.91
CA LEU A 230 -33.35 -2.10 -2.90
C LEU A 230 -34.22 -2.63 -1.75
N ALA A 231 -35.37 -1.99 -1.49
CA ALA A 231 -36.31 -2.41 -0.45
C ALA A 231 -37.33 -3.44 -0.91
N ARG A 232 -37.35 -3.81 -2.21
CA ARG A 232 -38.27 -4.83 -2.73
C ARG A 232 -37.92 -6.22 -2.17
N PRO A 233 -38.96 -7.05 -1.86
CA PRO A 233 -38.74 -8.43 -1.45
C PRO A 233 -37.89 -9.20 -2.46
N GLY A 234 -36.96 -9.99 -1.98
CA GLY A 234 -36.10 -10.84 -2.83
C GLY A 234 -34.93 -10.11 -3.50
N ILE A 235 -34.69 -8.83 -3.22
CA ILE A 235 -33.48 -8.11 -3.64
C ILE A 235 -32.43 -8.19 -2.54
N VAL A 236 -31.20 -8.58 -2.90
CA VAL A 236 -30.04 -8.64 -1.98
C VAL A 236 -28.99 -7.65 -2.43
N LEU A 237 -28.67 -6.71 -1.54
CA LEU A 237 -27.63 -5.69 -1.75
C LEU A 237 -26.26 -6.19 -1.29
N ALA A 238 -25.23 -6.09 -2.13
CA ALA A 238 -23.83 -6.10 -1.73
C ALA A 238 -23.41 -4.67 -1.38
N ASN A 239 -23.27 -4.37 -0.11
CA ASN A 239 -22.94 -3.01 0.35
C ASN A 239 -21.42 -2.87 0.59
N ARG A 240 -20.92 -1.63 0.56
CA ARG A 240 -19.54 -1.33 0.92
C ARG A 240 -19.37 -1.32 2.45
N ASN A 241 -18.14 -1.52 2.87
CA ASN A 241 -17.76 -1.41 4.27
C ASN A 241 -18.00 0.01 4.83
N ARG A 242 -18.26 0.10 6.12
CA ARG A 242 -18.38 1.39 6.82
C ARG A 242 -17.09 2.20 6.67
N GLY A 243 -17.23 3.52 6.59
CA GLY A 243 -16.12 4.46 6.36
C GLY A 243 -15.75 4.66 4.89
N SER A 244 -16.29 3.87 3.94
CA SER A 244 -16.12 4.17 2.51
C SER A 244 -17.09 5.27 2.05
N GLY A 245 -16.64 6.16 1.14
CA GLY A 245 -17.48 7.22 0.59
C GLY A 245 -18.71 6.69 -0.16
N THR A 246 -18.59 5.54 -0.84
CA THR A 246 -19.72 4.88 -1.50
C THR A 246 -20.75 4.37 -0.48
N ARG A 247 -20.31 3.86 0.68
CA ARG A 247 -21.23 3.47 1.75
C ARG A 247 -21.98 4.69 2.30
N SER A 248 -21.26 5.77 2.56
CA SER A 248 -21.88 7.03 3.02
C SER A 248 -22.92 7.55 2.02
N PHE A 249 -22.63 7.44 0.72
CA PHE A 249 -23.58 7.79 -0.34
C PHE A 249 -24.84 6.92 -0.29
N VAL A 250 -24.72 5.61 -0.21
CA VAL A 250 -25.87 4.69 -0.09
C VAL A 250 -26.70 5.00 1.14
N ASP A 251 -26.04 5.21 2.28
CA ASP A 251 -26.72 5.54 3.55
C ASP A 251 -27.51 6.87 3.45
N ASP A 252 -26.94 7.90 2.80
CA ASP A 252 -27.59 9.18 2.59
C ASP A 252 -28.80 9.06 1.65
N GLN A 253 -28.66 8.35 0.53
CA GLN A 253 -29.77 8.12 -0.41
C GLN A 253 -30.94 7.36 0.25
N LEU A 254 -30.63 6.35 1.07
CA LEU A 254 -31.68 5.62 1.80
C LEU A 254 -32.35 6.50 2.89
N LYS A 255 -31.61 7.39 3.54
CA LYS A 255 -32.19 8.38 4.47
C LYS A 255 -33.13 9.34 3.75
N ARG A 256 -32.73 9.88 2.58
CA ARG A 256 -33.56 10.75 1.76
C ARG A 256 -34.83 10.03 1.28
N LEU A 257 -34.70 8.79 0.83
CA LEU A 257 -35.85 7.97 0.45
C LEU A 257 -36.82 7.78 1.62
N ALA A 258 -36.31 7.45 2.80
CA ALA A 258 -37.15 7.29 4.00
C ALA A 258 -37.94 8.58 4.34
N ALA A 259 -37.28 9.74 4.23
CA ALA A 259 -37.93 11.04 4.43
C ALA A 259 -39.01 11.33 3.36
N GLN A 260 -38.74 11.03 2.10
CA GLN A 260 -39.68 11.19 0.99
C GLN A 260 -40.92 10.29 1.14
N GLU A 261 -40.75 9.08 1.65
CA GLU A 261 -41.84 8.12 1.87
C GLU A 261 -42.53 8.26 3.22
N GLY A 262 -42.08 9.20 4.08
CA GLY A 262 -42.65 9.41 5.40
C GLY A 262 -42.50 8.22 6.36
N ILE A 263 -41.48 7.38 6.15
CA ILE A 263 -41.22 6.20 6.99
C ILE A 263 -39.97 6.36 7.85
N PRO A 264 -39.92 5.74 9.04
CA PRO A 264 -38.72 5.78 9.85
C PRO A 264 -37.52 5.16 9.11
N VAL A 265 -36.37 5.84 9.09
CA VAL A 265 -35.13 5.36 8.44
C VAL A 265 -34.78 3.95 8.88
N LYS A 266 -34.89 3.65 10.18
CA LYS A 266 -34.62 2.32 10.74
C LYS A 266 -35.49 1.23 10.11
N ARG A 267 -36.75 1.54 9.81
CA ARG A 267 -37.68 0.61 9.15
C ARG A 267 -37.24 0.34 7.70
N LEU A 268 -36.90 1.38 6.94
CA LEU A 268 -36.39 1.23 5.58
C LEU A 268 -35.09 0.40 5.54
N LEU A 269 -34.12 0.75 6.39
CA LEU A 269 -32.85 0.02 6.43
C LEU A 269 -33.02 -1.47 6.79
N SER A 270 -34.02 -1.77 7.61
CA SER A 270 -34.34 -3.18 7.98
C SER A 270 -34.99 -3.97 6.82
N SER A 271 -35.66 -3.30 5.88
CA SER A 271 -36.24 -3.93 4.70
C SER A 271 -35.21 -4.21 3.60
N VAL A 272 -34.07 -3.48 3.58
CA VAL A 272 -33.00 -3.68 2.60
C VAL A 272 -32.16 -4.89 3.00
N ARG A 273 -32.46 -6.04 2.39
CA ARG A 273 -31.68 -7.26 2.61
C ARG A 273 -30.22 -7.07 2.13
N GLY A 274 -29.28 -7.43 2.96
CA GLY A 274 -27.84 -7.23 2.66
C GLY A 274 -27.31 -5.84 3.03
N TYR A 275 -28.14 -4.92 3.58
CA TYR A 275 -27.66 -3.60 4.02
C TYR A 275 -26.47 -3.69 4.98
N ARG A 276 -26.42 -4.70 5.84
CA ARG A 276 -25.31 -4.94 6.80
C ARG A 276 -24.17 -5.78 6.23
N SER A 277 -24.31 -6.31 5.00
CA SER A 277 -23.24 -7.00 4.31
C SER A 277 -22.15 -6.00 3.95
N GLU A 278 -20.89 -6.28 4.31
CA GLU A 278 -19.77 -5.37 4.09
C GLU A 278 -18.75 -5.97 3.13
N HIS A 279 -18.45 -5.23 2.06
CA HIS A 279 -17.46 -5.60 1.06
C HIS A 279 -16.35 -4.53 1.02
N PRO A 280 -15.05 -4.93 1.09
CA PRO A 280 -13.95 -3.98 1.29
C PRO A 280 -13.60 -3.13 0.07
N SER A 281 -14.01 -3.54 -1.14
CA SER A 281 -13.65 -2.86 -2.39
C SER A 281 -14.80 -2.84 -3.40
N HIS A 282 -14.69 -2.01 -4.44
CA HIS A 282 -15.63 -2.02 -5.57
C HIS A 282 -15.63 -3.35 -6.32
N THR A 283 -14.46 -3.98 -6.45
CA THR A 283 -14.32 -5.31 -7.06
C THR A 283 -14.98 -6.41 -6.22
N ALA A 284 -14.89 -6.34 -4.89
CA ALA A 284 -15.57 -7.29 -4.00
C ALA A 284 -17.11 -7.18 -4.10
N VAL A 285 -17.64 -5.96 -4.26
CA VAL A 285 -19.07 -5.73 -4.53
C VAL A 285 -19.47 -6.33 -5.88
N ALA A 286 -18.75 -6.01 -6.96
CA ALA A 286 -19.02 -6.52 -8.29
C ALA A 286 -18.93 -8.06 -8.34
N HIS A 287 -17.91 -8.65 -7.70
CA HIS A 287 -17.78 -10.10 -7.59
C HIS A 287 -18.95 -10.75 -6.83
N ALA A 288 -19.48 -10.11 -5.78
CA ALA A 288 -20.67 -10.64 -5.08
C ALA A 288 -21.91 -10.69 -5.99
N VAL A 289 -22.07 -9.69 -6.87
CA VAL A 289 -23.15 -9.67 -7.88
C VAL A 289 -22.89 -10.70 -8.97
N ALA A 290 -21.69 -10.78 -9.53
CA ALA A 290 -21.32 -11.73 -10.58
C ALA A 290 -21.50 -13.18 -10.13
N SER A 291 -21.14 -13.50 -8.89
CA SER A 291 -21.29 -14.84 -8.30
C SER A 291 -22.72 -15.18 -7.84
N GLY A 292 -23.68 -14.26 -8.00
CA GLY A 292 -25.08 -14.48 -7.60
C GLY A 292 -25.33 -14.41 -6.09
N ARG A 293 -24.34 -14.04 -5.28
CA ARG A 293 -24.48 -13.83 -3.82
C ARG A 293 -25.28 -12.57 -3.49
N ALA A 294 -25.34 -11.62 -4.42
CA ALA A 294 -26.18 -10.44 -4.37
C ALA A 294 -26.83 -10.18 -5.72
N ASP A 295 -27.93 -9.42 -5.73
CA ASP A 295 -28.62 -9.02 -6.95
C ASP A 295 -28.12 -7.66 -7.47
N VAL A 296 -27.63 -6.83 -6.57
CA VAL A 296 -27.19 -5.48 -6.84
C VAL A 296 -26.09 -5.07 -5.87
N GLY A 297 -25.21 -4.18 -6.32
CA GLY A 297 -24.27 -3.43 -5.47
C GLY A 297 -24.14 -2.01 -5.96
N VAL A 298 -23.54 -1.13 -5.14
CA VAL A 298 -23.15 0.21 -5.58
C VAL A 298 -21.64 0.27 -5.69
N ALA A 299 -21.15 0.50 -6.91
CA ALA A 299 -19.72 0.50 -7.19
C ALA A 299 -19.37 1.43 -8.37
N LEU A 300 -18.08 1.53 -8.69
CA LEU A 300 -17.60 2.21 -9.89
C LEU A 300 -17.96 1.43 -11.14
N GLU A 301 -18.25 2.12 -12.24
CA GLU A 301 -18.52 1.53 -13.55
C GLU A 301 -17.41 0.57 -14.01
N TRP A 302 -16.16 0.94 -13.76
CA TRP A 302 -15.00 0.08 -14.02
C TRP A 302 -15.15 -1.32 -13.40
N ALA A 303 -15.64 -1.41 -12.18
CA ALA A 303 -15.82 -2.70 -11.51
C ALA A 303 -16.94 -3.54 -12.18
N ALA A 304 -17.98 -2.91 -12.70
CA ALA A 304 -18.99 -3.61 -13.48
C ALA A 304 -18.41 -4.20 -14.77
N LYS A 305 -17.64 -3.40 -15.51
CA LYS A 305 -16.95 -3.85 -16.74
C LYS A 305 -16.01 -5.02 -16.48
N LEU A 306 -15.25 -4.99 -15.39
CA LEU A 306 -14.29 -6.04 -15.04
C LEU A 306 -14.94 -7.42 -14.86
N PHE A 307 -16.20 -7.46 -14.45
CA PHE A 307 -16.96 -8.70 -14.20
C PHE A 307 -18.07 -8.96 -15.20
N ASP A 308 -18.07 -8.29 -16.36
CA ASP A 308 -19.12 -8.36 -17.41
C ASP A 308 -20.54 -8.18 -16.86
N LEU A 309 -20.71 -7.17 -16.00
CA LEU A 309 -21.98 -6.79 -15.37
C LEU A 309 -22.56 -5.55 -16.05
N ASP A 310 -23.89 -5.40 -15.97
CA ASP A 310 -24.54 -4.15 -16.37
C ASP A 310 -24.39 -3.07 -15.30
N PHE A 311 -24.37 -1.84 -15.77
CA PHE A 311 -24.18 -0.65 -14.93
C PHE A 311 -25.34 0.33 -15.13
N VAL A 312 -25.97 0.72 -14.01
CA VAL A 312 -27.00 1.76 -13.99
C VAL A 312 -26.40 2.99 -13.30
N PRO A 313 -26.08 4.06 -14.04
CA PRO A 313 -25.38 5.23 -13.48
C PRO A 313 -26.27 5.95 -12.45
N LEU A 314 -25.65 6.39 -11.34
CA LEU A 314 -26.30 7.16 -10.30
C LEU A 314 -25.75 8.57 -10.16
N ARG A 315 -24.42 8.71 -10.22
CA ARG A 315 -23.73 10.00 -10.12
C ARG A 315 -22.31 9.94 -10.66
N GLU A 316 -21.77 11.12 -10.91
CA GLU A 316 -20.33 11.33 -11.12
C GLU A 316 -19.67 11.73 -9.80
N GLU A 317 -18.42 11.34 -9.64
CA GLU A 317 -17.58 11.69 -8.50
C GLU A 317 -16.26 12.27 -9.01
N HIS A 318 -15.87 13.43 -8.49
CA HIS A 318 -14.54 13.98 -8.71
C HIS A 318 -13.56 13.33 -7.75
N TYR A 319 -12.53 12.74 -8.30
CA TYR A 319 -11.41 12.18 -7.56
C TYR A 319 -10.21 13.12 -7.74
N ASP A 320 -9.94 13.91 -6.72
CA ASP A 320 -8.86 14.90 -6.70
C ASP A 320 -7.77 14.46 -5.70
N PHE A 321 -6.68 15.23 -5.66
CA PHE A 321 -5.58 14.94 -4.76
C PHE A 321 -5.31 16.14 -3.85
N ALA A 322 -5.23 15.90 -2.54
CA ALA A 322 -4.68 16.87 -1.60
C ALA A 322 -3.17 16.67 -1.50
N VAL A 323 -2.43 17.75 -1.47
CA VAL A 323 -0.96 17.78 -1.39
C VAL A 323 -0.55 18.78 -0.34
N LEU A 324 0.46 18.44 0.47
CA LEU A 324 1.07 19.43 1.38
C LEU A 324 1.70 20.58 0.57
N ARG A 325 1.32 21.81 0.89
CA ARG A 325 1.89 23.01 0.22
C ARG A 325 3.42 23.03 0.30
N SER A 326 3.99 22.64 1.44
CA SER A 326 5.43 22.52 1.63
C SER A 326 6.12 21.46 0.77
N ALA A 327 5.37 20.47 0.29
CA ALA A 327 5.90 19.38 -0.52
C ALA A 327 5.82 19.64 -2.04
N LEU A 328 5.15 20.73 -2.48
CA LEU A 328 4.98 21.02 -3.93
C LEU A 328 6.29 21.12 -4.71
N THR A 329 7.37 21.55 -4.07
CA THR A 329 8.70 21.68 -4.71
C THR A 329 9.55 20.42 -4.58
N SER A 330 9.08 19.41 -3.85
CA SER A 330 9.81 18.14 -3.73
C SER A 330 9.82 17.39 -5.07
N ARG A 331 10.88 16.61 -5.31
CA ARG A 331 11.01 15.81 -6.52
C ARG A 331 9.81 14.87 -6.67
N GLY A 332 9.45 14.14 -5.61
CA GLY A 332 8.36 13.15 -5.65
C GLY A 332 7.03 13.76 -6.07
N VAL A 333 6.66 14.93 -5.52
CA VAL A 333 5.40 15.59 -5.86
C VAL A 333 5.42 16.17 -7.26
N ARG A 334 6.53 16.76 -7.72
CA ARG A 334 6.63 17.26 -9.11
C ARG A 334 6.46 16.12 -10.12
N GLU A 335 7.18 15.03 -9.95
CA GLU A 335 7.03 13.83 -10.80
C GLU A 335 5.61 13.27 -10.77
N PHE A 336 4.95 13.31 -9.61
CA PHE A 336 3.54 12.91 -9.49
C PHE A 336 2.62 13.80 -10.33
N LEU A 337 2.79 15.12 -10.29
CA LEU A 337 1.97 16.05 -11.09
C LEU A 337 2.19 15.84 -12.60
N GLU A 338 3.44 15.61 -13.01
CA GLU A 338 3.79 15.29 -14.39
C GLU A 338 3.24 13.94 -14.84
N ALA A 339 3.36 12.91 -13.99
CA ALA A 339 2.80 11.58 -14.25
C ALA A 339 1.28 11.64 -14.40
N LEU A 340 0.59 12.36 -13.52
CA LEU A 340 -0.87 12.53 -13.56
C LEU A 340 -1.34 13.16 -14.88
N GLY A 341 -0.58 14.10 -15.45
CA GLY A 341 -0.82 14.74 -16.73
C GLY A 341 -0.32 13.99 -17.95
N SER A 342 0.43 12.89 -17.78
CA SER A 342 1.08 12.17 -18.87
C SER A 342 0.07 11.52 -19.83
N SER A 343 0.48 11.33 -21.09
CA SER A 343 -0.37 10.67 -22.10
C SER A 343 -0.68 9.22 -21.73
N ASN A 344 0.25 8.51 -21.08
CA ASN A 344 0.05 7.13 -20.66
C ASN A 344 -1.02 7.04 -19.59
N VAL A 345 -0.92 7.86 -18.55
CA VAL A 345 -1.90 7.89 -17.45
C VAL A 345 -3.27 8.34 -17.97
N ARG A 346 -3.34 9.38 -18.83
CA ARG A 346 -4.60 9.83 -19.44
C ARG A 346 -5.29 8.70 -20.20
N LYS A 347 -4.60 8.03 -21.11
CA LYS A 347 -5.15 6.88 -21.87
C LYS A 347 -5.56 5.73 -20.95
N GLY A 348 -4.76 5.44 -19.92
CA GLY A 348 -5.08 4.44 -18.93
C GLY A 348 -6.36 4.77 -18.16
N LEU A 349 -6.54 6.02 -17.71
CA LEU A 349 -7.76 6.47 -17.03
C LEU A 349 -8.99 6.38 -17.94
N GLU A 350 -8.88 6.79 -19.21
CA GLU A 350 -9.95 6.66 -20.20
C GLU A 350 -10.32 5.19 -20.46
N SER A 351 -9.34 4.30 -20.50
CA SER A 351 -9.58 2.85 -20.67
C SER A 351 -10.35 2.24 -19.46
N LEU A 352 -10.17 2.81 -18.26
CA LEU A 352 -10.98 2.47 -17.09
C LEU A 352 -12.40 3.05 -17.16
N GLY A 353 -12.73 3.87 -18.18
CA GLY A 353 -14.00 4.57 -18.34
C GLY A 353 -14.12 5.82 -17.48
N PHE A 354 -12.99 6.41 -17.07
CA PHE A 354 -12.98 7.68 -16.34
C PHE A 354 -12.94 8.86 -17.33
N THR A 355 -13.56 9.97 -16.94
CA THR A 355 -13.46 11.20 -17.71
C THR A 355 -12.25 12.00 -17.22
N VAL A 356 -11.34 12.31 -18.16
CA VAL A 356 -10.09 13.02 -17.86
C VAL A 356 -10.22 14.48 -18.29
N PRO A 357 -10.28 15.43 -17.35
CA PRO A 357 -10.37 16.85 -17.69
C PRO A 357 -9.07 17.34 -18.36
N SER A 358 -9.17 18.41 -19.17
CA SER A 358 -8.00 18.99 -19.85
C SER A 358 -6.97 19.52 -18.86
N ASP A 359 -7.42 20.02 -17.72
CA ASP A 359 -6.64 20.61 -16.63
C ASP A 359 -6.23 19.63 -15.53
N ILE A 360 -6.26 18.30 -15.78
CA ILE A 360 -5.77 17.31 -14.82
C ILE A 360 -4.32 17.62 -14.42
N GLY A 361 -4.01 17.49 -13.13
CA GLY A 361 -2.71 17.84 -12.55
C GLY A 361 -2.57 19.33 -12.17
N SER A 362 -3.52 20.18 -12.55
CA SER A 362 -3.51 21.61 -12.15
C SER A 362 -3.89 21.79 -10.69
N VAL A 363 -3.31 22.81 -10.04
CA VAL A 363 -3.70 23.20 -8.69
C VAL A 363 -5.07 23.91 -8.73
N LEU A 364 -6.01 23.38 -7.96
CA LEU A 364 -7.32 24.00 -7.78
C LEU A 364 -7.19 25.16 -6.81
N HIS A 365 -7.44 26.36 -7.30
CA HIS A 365 -7.62 27.52 -6.46
C HIS A 365 -9.05 27.50 -5.93
N GLY A 366 -9.23 27.43 -4.61
CA GLY A 366 -10.56 27.63 -4.02
C GLY A 366 -11.10 28.96 -4.55
N LYS A 367 -12.23 28.95 -5.26
CA LYS A 367 -12.91 30.19 -5.62
C LYS A 367 -13.07 30.97 -4.32
N GLN A 368 -12.45 32.15 -4.26
CA GLN A 368 -12.86 33.19 -3.33
C GLN A 368 -14.33 33.49 -3.71
N ALA A 369 -15.25 33.06 -2.86
CA ALA A 369 -16.62 33.52 -2.91
C ALA A 369 -16.72 34.74 -2.07
#